data_028a099866199f2aa3bf92828c9a498b
#
_entry.id   028a099866199f2aa3bf92828c9a498b
#
_cell.length_a   1.000
_cell.length_b   1.000
_cell.length_c   1.000
_cell.angle_alpha   90.00
_cell.angle_beta   90.00
_cell.angle_gamma   90.00
#
_symmetry.space_group_name_H-M   'P 1'
#
loop_
_entity.id
_entity.type
_entity.pdbx_description
1 polymer ?
#
loop_
_entity_poly.entity_id
_entity_poly.type
_entity_poly.pdbx_seq_one_letter_code
_entity_poly.pdbx_strand_id
1 'polypeptide(L)'
;MRNRITGLFIVASLILSSCTNTLDKKLNKEDFDQVKQEINSDENYSDMKKKYLIDNLEMQLGFAELGKAMKMDESKMPTFREQINELTTDFDSIRTAKLEIRENNKKLENFVTLADANTVSIDKYKGYLSMTLDFNNQFDKEILYIILNYKYVNKYDSEFFNEKSKLTDEVADDFKGEVEISTKEEYNSVADFMYTKVPVQAKKALRDELGEEKANEKVKKEFLMEGLKVATLGIVFKDKSELVYQDADWKYFEEEK
;
A
#
# COMPACT_ATOMS: atom_id res chain seq x y z
N MET A 1 -61.25 -48.62 -8.14
CA MET A 1 -59.78 -48.59 -8.31
C MET A 1 -59.23 -47.51 -7.39
N ARG A 2 -58.72 -47.93 -6.26
CA ARG A 2 -58.24 -47.05 -5.15
C ARG A 2 -56.77 -47.38 -4.88
N ASN A 3 -56.05 -46.32 -4.54
CA ASN A 3 -54.74 -46.36 -3.86
C ASN A 3 -53.53 -46.84 -4.67
N ARG A 4 -52.69 -45.91 -5.04
CA ARG A 4 -51.21 -45.97 -5.02
C ARG A 4 -50.57 -44.62 -5.39
N ILE A 5 -50.78 -43.60 -4.56
CA ILE A 5 -49.90 -42.39 -4.58
C ILE A 5 -49.80 -41.89 -3.13
N THR A 6 -49.07 -42.62 -2.30
CA THR A 6 -48.75 -42.21 -0.92
C THR A 6 -47.40 -42.73 -0.49
N GLY A 7 -46.42 -42.79 -1.39
CA GLY A 7 -45.11 -43.31 -1.05
C GLY A 7 -43.93 -42.47 -1.47
N LEU A 8 -44.11 -41.27 -2.06
CA LEU A 8 -42.98 -40.53 -2.64
C LEU A 8 -42.70 -39.16 -2.00
N PHE A 9 -43.40 -38.81 -0.91
CA PHE A 9 -43.22 -37.49 -0.26
C PHE A 9 -42.42 -37.52 1.06
N ILE A 10 -41.93 -38.70 1.52
CA ILE A 10 -41.25 -38.82 2.82
C ILE A 10 -39.72 -38.85 2.66
N VAL A 11 -39.17 -39.06 1.49
CA VAL A 11 -37.71 -39.11 1.27
C VAL A 11 -37.08 -37.80 0.97
N ALA A 12 -37.86 -36.80 0.53
CA ALA A 12 -37.30 -35.44 0.22
C ALA A 12 -37.13 -34.52 1.44
N SER A 13 -37.71 -34.87 2.60
CA SER A 13 -37.67 -34.02 3.80
C SER A 13 -36.59 -34.41 4.81
N LEU A 14 -35.78 -35.44 4.55
CA LEU A 14 -34.70 -35.88 5.44
C LEU A 14 -33.32 -35.41 5.00
N ILE A 15 -33.17 -34.72 3.87
CA ILE A 15 -31.88 -34.18 3.39
C ILE A 15 -31.67 -32.73 3.82
N LEU A 16 -32.70 -32.09 4.38
CA LEU A 16 -32.63 -30.64 4.75
C LEU A 16 -32.26 -30.35 6.22
N SER A 17 -31.93 -31.34 7.02
CA SER A 17 -31.72 -31.12 8.46
C SER A 17 -30.29 -31.31 8.95
N SER A 18 -29.28 -31.26 8.09
CA SER A 18 -27.86 -31.39 8.51
C SER A 18 -26.91 -30.50 7.75
N CYS A 19 -27.37 -29.38 7.20
CA CYS A 19 -26.45 -28.35 6.72
C CYS A 19 -26.20 -27.36 7.86
N THR A 20 -25.28 -27.68 8.76
CA THR A 20 -24.58 -26.61 9.47
C THR A 20 -23.98 -25.73 8.38
N ASN A 21 -24.43 -24.48 8.33
CA ASN A 21 -23.96 -23.51 7.35
C ASN A 21 -22.43 -23.47 7.44
N THR A 22 -21.72 -23.70 6.34
CA THR A 22 -20.26 -23.76 6.30
C THR A 22 -19.64 -22.52 6.92
N LEU A 23 -20.27 -21.38 6.78
CA LEU A 23 -19.84 -20.12 7.37
C LEU A 23 -19.84 -20.11 8.90
N ASP A 24 -20.64 -20.95 9.56
CA ASP A 24 -20.71 -21.01 11.02
C ASP A 24 -19.68 -21.98 11.63
N LYS A 25 -18.90 -22.64 10.79
CA LYS A 25 -17.76 -23.47 11.22
C LYS A 25 -16.55 -22.61 11.54
N LYS A 26 -15.70 -23.11 12.43
CA LYS A 26 -14.38 -22.51 12.71
C LYS A 26 -13.49 -22.57 11.49
N LEU A 27 -12.58 -21.58 11.38
CA LEU A 27 -11.62 -21.51 10.26
C LEU A 27 -10.85 -22.82 10.12
N ASN A 28 -10.94 -23.44 8.95
CA ASN A 28 -10.23 -24.66 8.60
C ASN A 28 -10.04 -24.76 7.08
N LYS A 29 -9.06 -25.54 6.63
CA LYS A 29 -8.75 -25.68 5.19
C LYS A 29 -9.77 -26.51 4.43
N GLU A 30 -10.44 -27.44 5.09
CA GLU A 30 -11.32 -28.42 4.44
C GLU A 30 -12.58 -27.76 3.87
N ASP A 31 -13.11 -26.78 4.60
CA ASP A 31 -14.31 -26.05 4.23
C ASP A 31 -14.02 -24.79 3.36
N PHE A 32 -12.75 -24.38 3.24
CA PHE A 32 -12.40 -23.09 2.63
C PHE A 32 -12.81 -22.96 1.15
N ASP A 33 -12.70 -24.03 0.37
CA ASP A 33 -13.09 -23.98 -1.03
C ASP A 33 -14.60 -23.76 -1.20
N GLN A 34 -15.41 -24.29 -0.30
CA GLN A 34 -16.84 -24.02 -0.27
C GLN A 34 -17.12 -22.56 0.12
N VAL A 35 -16.42 -22.04 1.12
CA VAL A 35 -16.53 -20.63 1.53
C VAL A 35 -16.14 -19.68 0.39
N LYS A 36 -15.06 -19.98 -0.36
CA LYS A 36 -14.71 -19.22 -1.57
C LYS A 36 -15.85 -19.18 -2.60
N GLN A 37 -16.52 -20.30 -2.81
CA GLN A 37 -17.65 -20.36 -3.72
C GLN A 37 -18.82 -19.50 -3.23
N GLU A 38 -19.11 -19.54 -1.93
CA GLU A 38 -20.16 -18.70 -1.32
C GLU A 38 -19.83 -17.20 -1.49
N ILE A 39 -18.59 -16.77 -1.20
CA ILE A 39 -18.15 -15.38 -1.41
C ILE A 39 -18.24 -14.99 -2.89
N ASN A 40 -17.77 -15.84 -3.81
CA ASN A 40 -17.80 -15.54 -5.24
C ASN A 40 -19.21 -15.45 -5.82
N SER A 41 -20.16 -16.18 -5.27
CA SER A 41 -21.56 -16.17 -5.69
C SER A 41 -22.39 -15.04 -5.07
N ASP A 42 -21.86 -14.35 -4.07
CA ASP A 42 -22.60 -13.24 -3.43
C ASP A 42 -22.59 -12.00 -4.33
N GLU A 43 -23.77 -11.65 -4.82
CA GLU A 43 -23.98 -10.49 -5.70
C GLU A 43 -23.85 -9.14 -4.98
N ASN A 44 -23.85 -9.13 -3.64
CA ASN A 44 -23.68 -7.91 -2.85
C ASN A 44 -22.20 -7.48 -2.74
N TYR A 45 -21.27 -8.36 -3.12
CA TYR A 45 -19.85 -8.04 -3.09
C TYR A 45 -19.33 -7.73 -4.49
N SER A 46 -18.63 -6.59 -4.62
CA SER A 46 -17.87 -6.29 -5.83
C SER A 46 -16.72 -7.30 -6.02
N ASP A 47 -16.22 -7.43 -7.23
CA ASP A 47 -15.11 -8.35 -7.53
C ASP A 47 -13.85 -8.04 -6.70
N MET A 48 -13.58 -6.77 -6.46
CA MET A 48 -12.47 -6.35 -5.59
C MET A 48 -12.69 -6.76 -4.14
N LYS A 49 -13.92 -6.60 -3.62
CA LYS A 49 -14.26 -7.02 -2.26
C LYS A 49 -14.17 -8.53 -2.12
N LYS A 50 -14.66 -9.30 -3.11
CA LYS A 50 -14.53 -10.76 -3.16
C LYS A 50 -13.05 -11.18 -3.07
N LYS A 51 -12.21 -10.57 -3.90
CA LYS A 51 -10.78 -10.84 -3.90
C LYS A 51 -10.13 -10.49 -2.56
N TYR A 52 -10.44 -9.31 -2.01
CA TYR A 52 -9.94 -8.89 -0.69
C TYR A 52 -10.31 -9.89 0.41
N LEU A 53 -11.59 -10.30 0.46
CA LEU A 53 -12.07 -11.27 1.44
C LEU A 53 -11.36 -12.60 1.33
N ILE A 54 -11.23 -13.13 0.10
CA ILE A 54 -10.60 -14.43 -0.15
C ILE A 54 -9.11 -14.40 0.22
N ASP A 55 -8.36 -13.40 -0.24
CA ASP A 55 -6.92 -13.29 0.02
C ASP A 55 -6.64 -13.16 1.54
N ASN A 56 -7.44 -12.37 2.25
CA ASN A 56 -7.27 -12.20 3.69
C ASN A 56 -7.74 -13.43 4.50
N LEU A 57 -8.81 -14.10 4.09
CA LEU A 57 -9.21 -15.37 4.72
C LEU A 57 -8.14 -16.46 4.55
N GLU A 58 -7.51 -16.53 3.37
CA GLU A 58 -6.43 -17.49 3.14
C GLU A 58 -5.23 -17.23 4.08
N MET A 59 -4.89 -15.96 4.29
CA MET A 59 -3.87 -15.57 5.26
C MET A 59 -4.27 -15.96 6.70
N GLN A 60 -5.52 -15.68 7.09
CA GLN A 60 -6.04 -16.03 8.44
C GLN A 60 -6.06 -17.53 8.67
N LEU A 61 -6.38 -18.33 7.64
CA LEU A 61 -6.27 -19.78 7.70
C LEU A 61 -4.84 -20.26 7.99
N GLY A 62 -3.85 -19.62 7.38
CA GLY A 62 -2.44 -19.89 7.67
C GLY A 62 -2.12 -19.69 9.16
N PHE A 63 -2.62 -18.63 9.76
CA PHE A 63 -2.47 -18.36 11.19
C PHE A 63 -3.25 -19.35 12.06
N ALA A 64 -4.47 -19.73 11.67
CA ALA A 64 -5.26 -20.71 12.40
C ALA A 64 -4.57 -22.09 12.43
N GLU A 65 -4.01 -22.53 11.32
CA GLU A 65 -3.25 -23.78 11.25
C GLU A 65 -1.97 -23.74 12.10
N LEU A 66 -1.28 -22.61 12.09
CA LEU A 66 -0.12 -22.40 12.97
C LEU A 66 -0.55 -22.46 14.45
N GLY A 67 -1.68 -21.82 14.79
CA GLY A 67 -2.25 -21.86 16.13
C GLY A 67 -2.57 -23.29 16.60
N LYS A 68 -3.18 -24.12 15.73
CA LYS A 68 -3.41 -25.54 16.01
C LYS A 68 -2.10 -26.30 16.26
N ALA A 69 -1.09 -26.07 15.44
CA ALA A 69 0.23 -26.69 15.63
C ALA A 69 0.87 -26.29 16.98
N MET A 70 0.59 -25.07 17.45
CA MET A 70 1.03 -24.55 18.76
C MET A 70 0.10 -24.97 19.93
N LYS A 71 -0.92 -25.81 19.67
CA LYS A 71 -1.91 -26.27 20.67
C LYS A 71 -2.72 -25.13 21.30
N MET A 72 -3.01 -24.10 20.53
CA MET A 72 -3.94 -23.06 20.98
C MET A 72 -5.35 -23.61 21.12
N ASP A 73 -6.14 -23.01 22.00
CA ASP A 73 -7.52 -23.39 22.27
C ASP A 73 -8.41 -23.11 21.04
N GLU A 74 -8.81 -24.16 20.34
CA GLU A 74 -9.65 -24.06 19.13
C GLU A 74 -11.01 -23.40 19.39
N SER A 75 -11.51 -23.45 20.64
CA SER A 75 -12.78 -22.79 20.98
C SER A 75 -12.72 -21.28 20.78
N LYS A 76 -11.53 -20.70 20.85
CA LYS A 76 -11.27 -19.25 20.69
C LYS A 76 -11.04 -18.83 19.24
N MET A 77 -10.94 -19.78 18.30
CA MET A 77 -10.81 -19.45 16.89
C MET A 77 -12.12 -18.85 16.37
N PRO A 78 -12.08 -17.83 15.48
CA PRO A 78 -13.30 -17.29 14.88
C PRO A 78 -13.92 -18.30 13.91
N THR A 79 -15.21 -18.12 13.64
CA THR A 79 -15.90 -18.78 12.53
C THR A 79 -15.60 -18.06 11.23
N PHE A 80 -15.87 -18.71 10.08
CA PHE A 80 -15.79 -18.02 8.78
C PHE A 80 -16.70 -16.80 8.73
N ARG A 81 -17.92 -16.91 9.27
CA ARG A 81 -18.88 -15.79 9.31
C ARG A 81 -18.35 -14.61 10.11
N GLU A 82 -17.82 -14.85 11.30
CA GLU A 82 -17.25 -13.80 12.14
C GLU A 82 -16.11 -13.09 11.39
N GLN A 83 -15.22 -13.86 10.77
CA GLN A 83 -14.07 -13.31 10.06
C GLN A 83 -14.48 -12.55 8.77
N ILE A 84 -15.46 -13.07 8.01
CA ILE A 84 -16.00 -12.37 6.82
C ILE A 84 -16.65 -11.04 7.22
N ASN A 85 -17.40 -11.01 8.31
CA ASN A 85 -18.02 -9.78 8.79
C ASN A 85 -16.97 -8.74 9.20
N GLU A 86 -15.94 -9.15 9.93
CA GLU A 86 -14.81 -8.31 10.30
C GLU A 86 -14.10 -7.73 9.06
N LEU A 87 -13.68 -8.62 8.15
CA LEU A 87 -13.01 -8.22 6.91
C LEU A 87 -13.89 -7.34 6.00
N THR A 88 -15.21 -7.57 6.01
CA THR A 88 -16.16 -6.73 5.28
C THR A 88 -16.16 -5.31 5.83
N THR A 89 -16.21 -5.18 7.15
CA THR A 89 -16.16 -3.87 7.84
C THR A 89 -14.83 -3.17 7.58
N ASP A 90 -13.74 -3.91 7.66
CA ASP A 90 -12.39 -3.40 7.39
C ASP A 90 -12.27 -2.91 5.94
N PHE A 91 -12.74 -3.71 4.97
CA PHE A 91 -12.72 -3.32 3.56
C PHE A 91 -13.46 -2.00 3.32
N ASP A 92 -14.67 -1.86 3.85
CA ASP A 92 -15.50 -0.68 3.64
C ASP A 92 -14.87 0.56 4.31
N SER A 93 -14.27 0.39 5.50
CA SER A 93 -13.54 1.44 6.20
C SER A 93 -12.28 1.88 5.43
N ILE A 94 -11.45 0.92 5.00
CA ILE A 94 -10.23 1.18 4.22
C ILE A 94 -10.58 1.83 2.89
N ARG A 95 -11.63 1.36 2.22
CA ARG A 95 -12.10 1.94 0.95
C ARG A 95 -12.48 3.40 1.12
N THR A 96 -13.24 3.73 2.16
CA THR A 96 -13.64 5.11 2.45
C THR A 96 -12.43 6.00 2.66
N ALA A 97 -11.48 5.58 3.50
CA ALA A 97 -10.25 6.32 3.75
C ALA A 97 -9.42 6.49 2.47
N LYS A 98 -9.32 5.46 1.63
CA LYS A 98 -8.58 5.54 0.35
C LYS A 98 -9.26 6.44 -0.67
N LEU A 99 -10.58 6.49 -0.73
CA LEU A 99 -11.31 7.45 -1.57
C LEU A 99 -11.02 8.89 -1.15
N GLU A 100 -10.98 9.15 0.15
CA GLU A 100 -10.61 10.47 0.68
C GLU A 100 -9.15 10.84 0.31
N ILE A 101 -8.22 9.90 0.47
CA ILE A 101 -6.82 10.08 0.02
C ILE A 101 -6.78 10.40 -1.47
N ARG A 102 -7.53 9.68 -2.31
CA ARG A 102 -7.57 9.90 -3.76
C ARG A 102 -8.09 11.31 -4.10
N GLU A 103 -9.14 11.77 -3.45
CA GLU A 103 -9.66 13.12 -3.65
C GLU A 103 -8.64 14.20 -3.21
N ASN A 104 -7.95 13.98 -2.11
CA ASN A 104 -6.89 14.85 -1.67
C ASN A 104 -5.69 14.83 -2.63
N ASN A 105 -5.30 13.64 -3.10
CA ASN A 105 -4.22 13.49 -4.07
C ASN A 105 -4.52 14.25 -5.37
N LYS A 106 -5.76 14.20 -5.88
CA LYS A 106 -6.17 14.98 -7.05
C LYS A 106 -6.00 16.48 -6.85
N LYS A 107 -6.32 17.00 -5.65
CA LYS A 107 -6.13 18.42 -5.32
C LYS A 107 -4.66 18.83 -5.25
N LEU A 108 -3.79 17.87 -4.91
CA LEU A 108 -2.36 18.09 -4.69
C LEU A 108 -1.48 17.66 -5.88
N GLU A 109 -2.09 17.06 -6.92
CA GLU A 109 -1.37 16.45 -8.05
C GLU A 109 -0.34 17.39 -8.71
N ASN A 110 -0.65 18.69 -8.77
CA ASN A 110 0.21 19.68 -9.38
C ASN A 110 0.77 20.69 -8.38
N PHE A 111 0.63 20.44 -7.09
CA PHE A 111 1.08 21.38 -6.07
C PHE A 111 2.60 21.41 -5.93
N VAL A 112 3.22 20.24 -6.00
CA VAL A 112 4.68 20.12 -5.97
C VAL A 112 5.15 19.06 -6.95
N THR A 113 6.12 19.44 -7.78
CA THR A 113 6.82 18.55 -8.71
C THR A 113 8.32 18.68 -8.51
N LEU A 114 9.07 17.68 -8.97
CA LEU A 114 10.52 17.87 -9.16
C LEU A 114 10.69 18.79 -10.36
N ALA A 115 11.46 19.85 -10.19
CA ALA A 115 11.65 20.87 -11.24
C ALA A 115 12.28 20.28 -12.52
N ASP A 116 13.15 19.28 -12.38
CA ASP A 116 13.71 18.49 -13.48
C ASP A 116 14.17 17.12 -12.96
N ALA A 117 14.21 16.12 -13.81
CA ALA A 117 14.73 14.78 -13.49
C ALA A 117 16.20 14.77 -13.01
N ASN A 118 16.94 15.86 -13.22
CA ASN A 118 18.35 16.02 -12.82
C ASN A 118 18.54 16.89 -11.56
N THR A 119 17.48 17.21 -10.85
CA THR A 119 17.52 18.19 -9.74
C THR A 119 17.99 17.65 -8.41
N VAL A 120 18.28 16.34 -8.31
CA VAL A 120 18.98 15.80 -7.14
C VAL A 120 20.47 16.03 -7.35
N SER A 121 21.04 16.93 -6.59
CA SER A 121 22.47 17.24 -6.63
C SER A 121 23.15 16.90 -5.30
N ILE A 122 24.46 16.83 -5.32
CA ILE A 122 25.26 16.67 -4.12
C ILE A 122 25.85 18.04 -3.79
N ASP A 123 25.53 18.55 -2.60
CA ASP A 123 26.22 19.72 -2.07
C ASP A 123 27.73 19.45 -2.02
N LYS A 124 28.47 20.18 -2.84
CA LYS A 124 29.92 19.98 -2.99
C LYS A 124 30.72 20.24 -1.71
N TYR A 125 30.15 20.95 -0.75
CA TYR A 125 30.81 21.33 0.49
C TYR A 125 30.48 20.39 1.66
N LYS A 126 29.27 19.82 1.67
CA LYS A 126 28.77 19.04 2.81
C LYS A 126 28.50 17.58 2.47
N GLY A 127 28.52 17.20 1.19
CA GLY A 127 28.18 15.83 0.76
C GLY A 127 26.72 15.47 0.97
N TYR A 128 25.85 16.42 1.34
CA TYR A 128 24.43 16.20 1.48
C TYR A 128 23.73 16.20 0.12
N LEU A 129 22.63 15.46 0.04
CA LEU A 129 21.76 15.54 -1.11
C LEU A 129 20.95 16.85 -1.05
N SER A 130 20.84 17.55 -2.19
CA SER A 130 19.91 18.64 -2.39
C SER A 130 18.95 18.31 -3.52
N MET A 131 17.75 18.84 -3.47
CA MET A 131 16.75 18.70 -4.51
C MET A 131 16.05 20.02 -4.75
N THR A 132 15.68 20.29 -6.00
CA THR A 132 14.87 21.44 -6.36
C THR A 132 13.44 20.98 -6.60
N LEU A 133 12.51 21.54 -5.84
CA LEU A 133 11.08 21.32 -5.97
C LEU A 133 10.47 22.54 -6.61
N ASP A 134 9.56 22.34 -7.55
CA ASP A 134 8.74 23.39 -8.15
C ASP A 134 7.35 23.37 -7.51
N PHE A 135 6.97 24.45 -6.85
CA PHE A 135 5.70 24.62 -6.16
C PHE A 135 4.72 25.43 -6.98
N ASN A 136 3.49 24.95 -7.06
CA ASN A 136 2.39 25.61 -7.74
C ASN A 136 1.19 25.74 -6.82
N ASN A 137 1.24 26.72 -5.93
CA ASN A 137 0.13 27.00 -5.02
C ASN A 137 -1.07 27.60 -5.77
N GLN A 138 -2.14 26.84 -5.87
CA GLN A 138 -3.42 27.24 -6.48
C GLN A 138 -4.55 27.36 -5.44
N PHE A 139 -4.23 27.31 -4.16
CA PHE A 139 -5.23 27.41 -3.10
C PHE A 139 -5.58 28.88 -2.82
N ASP A 140 -6.86 29.14 -2.56
CA ASP A 140 -7.35 30.44 -2.09
C ASP A 140 -7.05 30.69 -0.60
N LYS A 141 -6.44 29.70 0.07
CA LYS A 141 -6.09 29.73 1.49
C LYS A 141 -4.61 29.93 1.67
N GLU A 142 -4.24 30.75 2.64
CA GLU A 142 -2.84 30.93 3.01
C GLU A 142 -2.28 29.68 3.69
N ILE A 143 -1.15 29.18 3.19
CA ILE A 143 -0.44 28.04 3.73
C ILE A 143 0.38 28.51 4.94
N LEU A 144 0.26 27.79 6.06
CA LEU A 144 1.08 28.03 7.23
C LEU A 144 2.43 27.30 7.14
N TYR A 145 2.40 26.05 6.72
CA TYR A 145 3.59 25.24 6.40
C TYR A 145 3.20 23.99 5.65
N ILE A 146 4.16 23.38 5.01
CA ILE A 146 4.03 22.03 4.46
C ILE A 146 4.96 21.06 5.19
N ILE A 147 4.57 19.78 5.15
CA ILE A 147 5.36 18.66 5.63
C ILE A 147 5.57 17.73 4.47
N LEU A 148 6.81 17.50 4.13
CA LEU A 148 7.20 16.70 2.98
C LEU A 148 8.00 15.48 3.45
N ASN A 149 7.54 14.28 3.11
CA ASN A 149 8.35 13.09 3.13
C ASN A 149 8.59 12.64 1.69
N TYR A 150 9.80 12.29 1.39
CA TYR A 150 10.17 11.74 0.09
C TYR A 150 10.87 10.41 0.27
N LYS A 151 10.88 9.62 -0.78
CA LYS A 151 11.54 8.33 -0.82
C LYS A 151 12.45 8.26 -2.04
N TYR A 152 13.58 7.63 -1.86
CA TYR A 152 14.45 7.25 -2.96
C TYR A 152 14.07 5.85 -3.41
N VAL A 153 13.92 5.67 -4.71
CA VAL A 153 13.52 4.39 -5.32
C VAL A 153 14.55 4.04 -6.39
N ASN A 154 14.98 2.81 -6.46
CA ASN A 154 15.82 2.35 -7.57
C ASN A 154 15.04 1.40 -8.48
N LYS A 155 15.62 1.05 -9.63
CA LYS A 155 15.03 0.13 -10.62
C LYS A 155 14.76 -1.29 -10.10
N TYR A 156 15.18 -1.61 -8.87
CA TYR A 156 14.94 -2.89 -8.21
C TYR A 156 13.83 -2.78 -7.16
N ASP A 157 13.01 -1.73 -7.21
CA ASP A 157 11.93 -1.41 -6.27
C ASP A 157 12.40 -1.31 -4.80
N SER A 158 13.68 -1.01 -4.60
CA SER A 158 14.20 -0.75 -3.27
C SER A 158 13.96 0.70 -2.89
N GLU A 159 13.47 0.91 -1.68
CA GLU A 159 13.10 2.22 -1.17
C GLU A 159 13.95 2.60 0.04
N PHE A 160 14.29 3.87 0.13
CA PHE A 160 14.86 4.51 1.29
C PHE A 160 13.99 5.74 1.63
N PHE A 161 13.43 5.75 2.83
CA PHE A 161 12.62 6.87 3.28
C PHE A 161 13.48 7.92 3.95
N ASN A 162 13.22 9.18 3.60
CA ASN A 162 13.84 10.29 4.24
C ASN A 162 13.08 10.75 5.49
N GLU A 163 13.78 11.50 6.32
CA GLU A 163 13.16 12.22 7.41
C GLU A 163 12.19 13.30 6.92
N LYS A 164 11.22 13.59 7.75
CA LYS A 164 10.20 14.60 7.55
C LYS A 164 10.78 16.00 7.47
N SER A 165 10.67 16.66 6.34
CA SER A 165 11.02 18.06 6.17
C SER A 165 9.80 18.96 6.38
N LYS A 166 9.97 20.00 7.20
CA LYS A 166 8.96 21.04 7.38
C LYS A 166 9.42 22.32 6.67
N LEU A 167 8.63 22.81 5.75
CA LEU A 167 8.89 24.03 5.00
C LEU A 167 7.85 25.08 5.36
N THR A 168 8.30 26.31 5.60
CA THR A 168 7.46 27.46 5.89
C THR A 168 7.50 28.43 4.69
N ASP A 169 6.61 29.40 4.68
CA ASP A 169 6.56 30.48 3.69
C ASP A 169 7.88 31.28 3.59
N GLU A 170 8.66 31.37 4.66
CA GLU A 170 9.99 31.99 4.65
C GLU A 170 10.99 31.28 3.71
N VAL A 171 10.79 29.99 3.47
CA VAL A 171 11.66 29.16 2.61
C VAL A 171 11.15 29.16 1.17
N ALA A 172 9.86 29.28 0.96
CA ALA A 172 9.20 29.02 -0.32
C ALA A 172 8.17 30.10 -0.67
N ASP A 173 8.52 31.36 -0.67
CA ASP A 173 7.69 32.53 -1.01
C ASP A 173 6.25 32.21 -1.53
N ASP A 174 5.31 32.04 -0.60
CA ASP A 174 3.93 31.61 -0.83
C ASP A 174 3.80 30.24 -1.57
N PHE A 175 4.84 29.40 -1.50
CA PHE A 175 4.91 28.12 -2.20
C PHE A 175 4.65 28.23 -3.70
N LYS A 176 5.38 29.12 -4.34
CA LYS A 176 5.37 29.34 -5.79
C LYS A 176 6.78 29.31 -6.34
N GLY A 177 6.95 28.58 -7.46
CA GLY A 177 8.23 28.46 -8.15
C GLY A 177 9.21 27.49 -7.49
N GLU A 178 10.45 27.57 -7.94
CA GLU A 178 11.48 26.60 -7.57
C GLU A 178 12.11 26.91 -6.22
N VAL A 179 12.24 25.87 -5.41
CA VAL A 179 12.85 25.92 -4.08
C VAL A 179 13.86 24.79 -3.96
N GLU A 180 15.12 25.13 -3.65
CA GLU A 180 16.15 24.15 -3.34
C GLU A 180 16.06 23.74 -1.87
N ILE A 181 15.96 22.43 -1.64
CA ILE A 181 15.90 21.84 -0.31
C ILE A 181 17.13 20.99 -0.10
N SER A 182 17.92 21.30 0.93
CA SER A 182 19.02 20.44 1.37
C SER A 182 18.48 19.36 2.32
N THR A 183 18.84 18.11 2.05
CA THR A 183 18.53 17.00 2.93
C THR A 183 19.57 16.90 4.05
N LYS A 184 19.28 16.15 5.09
CA LYS A 184 20.25 15.84 6.14
C LYS A 184 21.03 14.55 5.87
N GLU A 185 20.66 13.84 4.82
CA GLU A 185 21.29 12.58 4.47
C GLU A 185 22.55 12.82 3.64
N GLU A 186 23.63 12.19 4.06
CA GLU A 186 24.85 12.15 3.27
C GLU A 186 24.67 11.22 2.06
N TYR A 187 25.01 11.70 0.88
CA TYR A 187 24.92 10.93 -0.37
C TYR A 187 25.52 9.54 -0.26
N ASN A 188 26.73 9.42 0.27
CA ASN A 188 27.41 8.13 0.36
C ASN A 188 26.63 7.14 1.23
N SER A 189 26.10 7.59 2.35
CA SER A 189 25.32 6.73 3.25
C SER A 189 24.05 6.22 2.58
N VAL A 190 23.33 7.07 1.87
CA VAL A 190 22.13 6.68 1.13
C VAL A 190 22.48 5.74 -0.03
N ALA A 191 23.50 6.08 -0.81
CA ALA A 191 23.95 5.26 -1.94
C ALA A 191 24.44 3.88 -1.51
N ASP A 192 25.18 3.80 -0.41
CA ASP A 192 25.66 2.53 0.14
C ASP A 192 24.49 1.67 0.66
N PHE A 193 23.53 2.28 1.34
CA PHE A 193 22.30 1.58 1.75
C PHE A 193 21.56 1.04 0.54
N MET A 194 21.29 1.86 -0.48
CA MET A 194 20.58 1.46 -1.69
C MET A 194 21.34 0.35 -2.44
N TYR A 195 22.66 0.40 -2.47
CA TYR A 195 23.47 -0.68 -3.02
C TYR A 195 23.27 -2.01 -2.27
N THR A 196 23.09 -1.98 -0.95
CA THR A 196 22.80 -3.23 -0.19
C THR A 196 21.51 -3.90 -0.63
N LYS A 197 20.53 -3.13 -1.12
CA LYS A 197 19.23 -3.60 -1.56
C LYS A 197 19.20 -4.14 -2.99
N VAL A 198 20.26 -3.92 -3.78
CA VAL A 198 20.33 -4.49 -5.13
C VAL A 198 20.42 -6.02 -5.04
N PRO A 199 19.62 -6.78 -5.81
CA PRO A 199 19.64 -8.23 -5.80
C PRO A 199 21.05 -8.81 -6.07
N VAL A 200 21.42 -9.87 -5.37
CA VAL A 200 22.73 -10.50 -5.46
C VAL A 200 23.10 -10.88 -6.90
N GLN A 201 22.14 -11.39 -7.65
CA GLN A 201 22.35 -11.76 -9.06
C GLN A 201 22.66 -10.54 -9.94
N ALA A 202 21.95 -9.42 -9.73
CA ALA A 202 22.19 -8.17 -10.44
C ALA A 202 23.58 -7.58 -10.08
N LYS A 203 23.98 -7.61 -8.80
CA LYS A 203 25.32 -7.22 -8.37
C LYS A 203 26.40 -8.07 -9.03
N LYS A 204 26.18 -9.37 -9.12
CA LYS A 204 27.12 -10.28 -9.74
C LYS A 204 27.29 -9.97 -11.23
N ALA A 205 26.17 -9.83 -11.97
CA ALA A 205 26.20 -9.50 -13.39
C ALA A 205 26.94 -8.18 -13.66
N LEU A 206 26.65 -7.14 -12.87
CA LEU A 206 27.34 -5.85 -13.00
C LEU A 206 28.85 -5.96 -12.70
N ARG A 207 29.25 -6.72 -11.70
CA ARG A 207 30.67 -6.95 -11.35
C ARG A 207 31.40 -7.74 -12.41
N ASP A 208 30.76 -8.76 -12.96
CA ASP A 208 31.33 -9.60 -14.01
C ASP A 208 31.56 -8.78 -15.31
N GLU A 209 30.68 -7.80 -15.59
CA GLU A 209 30.75 -6.93 -16.76
C GLU A 209 31.73 -5.76 -16.59
N LEU A 210 31.72 -5.09 -15.44
CA LEU A 210 32.37 -3.78 -15.27
C LEU A 210 33.52 -3.77 -14.26
N GLY A 211 33.68 -4.82 -13.48
CA GLY A 211 34.50 -4.82 -12.28
C GLY A 211 33.81 -4.16 -11.08
N GLU A 212 34.29 -4.42 -9.86
CA GLU A 212 33.60 -4.06 -8.63
C GLU A 212 33.43 -2.55 -8.45
N GLU A 213 34.49 -1.77 -8.68
CA GLU A 213 34.46 -0.31 -8.49
C GLU A 213 33.49 0.38 -9.45
N LYS A 214 33.54 0.05 -10.74
CA LYS A 214 32.65 0.63 -11.75
C LYS A 214 31.22 0.17 -11.60
N ALA A 215 30.99 -1.06 -11.13
CA ALA A 215 29.66 -1.55 -10.83
C ALA A 215 29.01 -0.74 -9.68
N ASN A 216 29.77 -0.48 -8.61
CA ASN A 216 29.31 0.35 -7.50
C ASN A 216 29.00 1.79 -7.95
N GLU A 217 29.90 2.40 -8.73
CA GLU A 217 29.68 3.75 -9.26
C GLU A 217 28.45 3.82 -10.18
N LYS A 218 28.23 2.80 -11.01
CA LYS A 218 27.06 2.74 -11.89
C LYS A 218 25.76 2.70 -11.09
N VAL A 219 25.68 1.84 -10.06
CA VAL A 219 24.50 1.77 -9.19
C VAL A 219 24.25 3.08 -8.46
N LYS A 220 25.32 3.74 -7.97
CA LYS A 220 25.23 5.05 -7.32
C LYS A 220 24.72 6.14 -8.27
N LYS A 221 25.17 6.14 -9.53
CA LYS A 221 24.67 7.09 -10.54
C LYS A 221 23.23 6.84 -10.92
N GLU A 222 22.86 5.59 -11.18
CA GLU A 222 21.47 5.21 -11.51
C GLU A 222 20.52 5.60 -10.38
N PHE A 223 20.92 5.45 -9.14
CA PHE A 223 20.14 5.89 -7.98
C PHE A 223 19.82 7.39 -7.99
N LEU A 224 20.78 8.26 -8.30
CA LEU A 224 20.56 9.72 -8.37
C LEU A 224 19.63 10.13 -9.53
N MET A 225 19.56 9.34 -10.58
CA MET A 225 18.83 9.69 -11.80
C MET A 225 17.37 9.23 -11.80
N GLU A 226 17.04 8.18 -11.05
CA GLU A 226 15.72 7.52 -11.19
C GLU A 226 14.80 7.72 -9.99
N GLY A 227 15.30 8.27 -8.87
CA GLY A 227 14.82 7.70 -7.66
C GLY A 227 14.12 8.58 -6.65
N LEU A 228 13.84 9.86 -6.88
CA LEU A 228 13.14 10.64 -5.86
C LEU A 228 11.64 10.73 -6.15
N LYS A 229 10.83 10.31 -5.18
CA LYS A 229 9.37 10.44 -5.23
C LYS A 229 8.86 11.05 -3.93
N VAL A 230 7.86 11.90 -4.05
CA VAL A 230 7.10 12.37 -2.89
C VAL A 230 6.29 11.19 -2.35
N ALA A 231 6.55 10.81 -1.10
CA ALA A 231 5.82 9.73 -0.43
C ALA A 231 4.59 10.27 0.30
N THR A 232 4.76 11.38 1.03
CA THR A 232 3.65 12.08 1.65
C THR A 232 3.88 13.58 1.59
N LEU A 233 2.81 14.34 1.42
CA LEU A 233 2.79 15.78 1.49
C LEU A 233 1.61 16.19 2.35
N GLY A 234 1.88 16.90 3.43
CA GLY A 234 0.86 17.53 4.26
C GLY A 234 0.91 19.03 4.10
N ILE A 235 -0.21 19.65 3.77
CA ILE A 235 -0.36 21.09 3.76
C ILE A 235 -1.19 21.49 4.96
N VAL A 236 -0.68 22.39 5.77
CA VAL A 236 -1.41 23.00 6.89
C VAL A 236 -1.65 24.47 6.58
N PHE A 237 -2.91 24.85 6.52
CA PHE A 237 -3.34 26.23 6.26
C PHE A 237 -3.38 27.06 7.56
N LYS A 238 -3.39 28.38 7.44
CA LYS A 238 -3.48 29.31 8.59
C LYS A 238 -4.83 29.17 9.33
N ASP A 239 -5.89 28.71 8.68
CA ASP A 239 -7.18 28.40 9.29
C ASP A 239 -7.19 27.05 10.05
N LYS A 240 -6.05 26.36 10.11
CA LYS A 240 -5.83 25.05 10.71
C LYS A 240 -6.48 23.87 9.97
N SER A 241 -7.04 24.10 8.78
CA SER A 241 -7.43 22.99 7.91
C SER A 241 -6.18 22.34 7.31
N GLU A 242 -6.32 21.07 6.94
CA GLU A 242 -5.20 20.25 6.43
C GLU A 242 -5.59 19.55 5.14
N LEU A 243 -4.62 19.36 4.26
CA LEU A 243 -4.71 18.45 3.12
C LEU A 243 -3.51 17.51 3.17
N VAL A 244 -3.74 16.22 2.92
CA VAL A 244 -2.69 15.21 2.92
C VAL A 244 -2.71 14.45 1.60
N TYR A 245 -1.58 14.50 0.89
CA TYR A 245 -1.24 13.57 -0.17
C TYR A 245 -0.53 12.36 0.43
N GLN A 246 -0.90 11.17 0.01
CA GLN A 246 -0.25 9.94 0.41
C GLN A 246 -0.19 8.99 -0.79
N ASP A 247 1.01 8.47 -1.07
CA ASP A 247 1.18 7.35 -1.97
C ASP A 247 0.58 6.11 -1.29
N ALA A 248 -0.46 5.54 -1.89
CA ALA A 248 -1.22 4.45 -1.31
C ALA A 248 -1.21 3.23 -2.22
N ASP A 249 -1.13 2.05 -1.61
CA ASP A 249 -1.36 0.79 -2.32
C ASP A 249 -2.85 0.65 -2.68
N TRP A 250 -3.14 0.61 -3.97
CA TRP A 250 -4.49 0.51 -4.53
C TRP A 250 -4.88 -0.92 -4.91
N LYS A 251 -4.10 -1.94 -4.57
CA LYS A 251 -4.26 -3.33 -5.02
C LYS A 251 -5.72 -3.86 -5.04
N TYR A 252 -6.55 -3.45 -4.07
CA TYR A 252 -7.95 -3.88 -3.96
C TYR A 252 -8.95 -2.73 -4.15
N PHE A 253 -8.49 -1.54 -4.52
CA PHE A 253 -9.29 -0.31 -4.49
C PHE A 253 -9.16 0.52 -5.76
N GLU A 254 -8.63 -0.07 -6.84
CA GLU A 254 -8.64 0.53 -8.17
C GLU A 254 -10.08 0.73 -8.64
N GLU A 255 -10.32 1.73 -9.49
CA GLU A 255 -11.67 1.94 -10.02
C GLU A 255 -12.06 0.75 -10.88
N GLU A 256 -13.22 0.18 -10.61
CA GLU A 256 -13.89 -0.72 -11.54
C GLU A 256 -14.20 0.08 -12.82
N LYS A 257 -13.61 -0.34 -13.93
CA LYS A 257 -13.79 0.29 -15.25
C LYS A 257 -15.18 -0.02 -15.81
#